data_7b070f8c794fc15e77a3710ff092f672
#
_entry.id   7b070f8c794fc15e77a3710ff092f672
#
_cell.length_a   1.000
_cell.length_b   1.000
_cell.length_c   1.000
_cell.angle_alpha   90.00
_cell.angle_beta   90.00
_cell.angle_gamma   90.00
#
_symmetry.space_group_name_H-M   'P 1'
#
loop_
_entity.id
_entity.type
_entity.pdbx_description
1 polymer ?
#
loop_
_entity_poly.entity_id
_entity_poly.type
_entity_poly.pdbx_seq_one_letter_code
_entity_poly.pdbx_strand_id
1 'polypeptide(L)'
;MKRPVKRKTRVGITIAHANDVPSVLWSNGIYQNIVYLALLMQQLPNVEVNLISYPFDQTVDHPIGACFKIPTINDRADALKMDVIIELGIRLEKDFTEPFRKRKGKLVSYMAGNATVMNFESVFLDGDAAARGSVISPDGFDAIWITPQHMHTNARVFAAFGSPIEEAPHIWSPVGIEHASASMGVNPVFRGRPETWSLATFDPNINVVKSFHIPLLVADGAHKKKPDQIRRMLLFCTEHLKGRTHFESYVAATSLGKASKVTAEGRHGIVAMLGREADAVITHQWENDLNYLYWDVMSLGYPLIHNSSRIREAGYYYPDFDPASGSEVLLEALAKHKGKRDQDVETVWKYHLGNEANQKVYAALLEKLLDSKH
;
A
#
# COMPACT_ATOMS: atom_id res chain seq x y z
N MET A 1 -16.37 -1.50 45.45
CA MET A 1 -15.54 -2.52 44.78
C MET A 1 -14.90 -1.95 43.54
N LYS A 2 -13.57 -1.82 43.47
CA LYS A 2 -12.86 -1.44 42.23
C LYS A 2 -13.05 -2.59 41.24
N ARG A 3 -13.61 -2.33 40.04
CA ARG A 3 -13.65 -3.34 38.96
C ARG A 3 -12.21 -3.78 38.70
N PRO A 4 -11.95 -5.11 38.57
CA PRO A 4 -10.61 -5.57 38.25
C PRO A 4 -10.18 -4.89 36.93
N VAL A 5 -8.97 -4.34 36.93
CA VAL A 5 -8.37 -3.76 35.71
C VAL A 5 -8.25 -4.90 34.70
N LYS A 6 -9.03 -4.86 33.64
CA LYS A 6 -9.00 -5.88 32.57
C LYS A 6 -7.59 -5.86 31.97
N ARG A 7 -6.91 -7.00 31.98
CA ARG A 7 -5.57 -7.14 31.37
C ARG A 7 -5.63 -6.68 29.92
N LYS A 8 -4.63 -5.93 29.47
CA LYS A 8 -4.52 -5.53 28.06
C LYS A 8 -4.25 -6.75 27.16
N THR A 9 -4.91 -6.79 26.01
CA THR A 9 -4.60 -7.73 24.92
C THR A 9 -3.30 -7.32 24.25
N ARG A 10 -2.31 -8.20 24.22
CA ARG A 10 -1.01 -7.94 23.60
C ARG A 10 -1.04 -8.43 22.15
N VAL A 11 -0.90 -7.48 21.22
CA VAL A 11 -0.90 -7.72 19.78
C VAL A 11 0.51 -7.50 19.23
N GLY A 12 1.06 -8.50 18.57
CA GLY A 12 2.30 -8.40 17.80
C GLY A 12 2.01 -8.29 16.30
N ILE A 13 2.67 -7.38 15.60
CA ILE A 13 2.60 -7.28 14.14
C ILE A 13 3.99 -7.58 13.60
N THR A 14 4.09 -8.58 12.70
CA THR A 14 5.41 -8.98 12.18
C THR A 14 5.96 -7.95 11.22
N ILE A 15 7.27 -7.72 11.31
CA ILE A 15 8.02 -6.86 10.41
C ILE A 15 9.36 -7.52 10.06
N ALA A 16 9.72 -7.50 8.77
CA ALA A 16 11.03 -7.98 8.36
C ALA A 16 12.11 -7.04 8.90
N HIS A 17 13.17 -7.62 9.48
CA HIS A 17 14.29 -6.81 9.93
C HIS A 17 14.92 -6.03 8.76
N ALA A 18 15.23 -4.76 8.99
CA ALA A 18 15.91 -3.92 8.02
C ALA A 18 16.85 -2.96 8.72
N ASN A 19 18.08 -2.87 8.20
CA ASN A 19 19.11 -2.01 8.76
C ASN A 19 19.00 -0.55 8.31
N ASP A 20 18.30 -0.29 7.20
CA ASP A 20 18.14 1.04 6.60
C ASP A 20 16.67 1.29 6.26
N VAL A 21 16.08 2.31 6.83
CA VAL A 21 14.62 2.47 6.81
C VAL A 21 14.08 3.80 6.33
N PRO A 22 14.68 4.96 6.52
CA PRO A 22 13.97 6.21 6.22
C PRO A 22 13.53 6.34 4.76
N SER A 23 14.34 5.88 3.81
CA SER A 23 14.04 6.00 2.37
C SER A 23 13.09 4.93 1.84
N VAL A 24 13.10 3.72 2.44
CA VAL A 24 12.34 2.56 1.96
C VAL A 24 10.91 2.55 2.49
N LEU A 25 10.65 3.13 3.65
CA LEU A 25 9.37 3.09 4.33
C LEU A 25 8.21 3.56 3.42
N TRP A 26 8.40 4.70 2.77
CA TRP A 26 7.34 5.34 1.97
C TRP A 26 7.30 4.88 0.51
N SER A 27 8.26 4.10 0.12
CA SER A 27 8.27 3.44 -1.18
C SER A 27 7.70 2.02 -1.15
N ASN A 28 7.43 1.46 0.05
CA ASN A 28 6.92 0.09 0.21
C ASN A 28 5.60 0.07 0.98
N GLY A 29 4.51 -0.25 0.29
CA GLY A 29 3.16 -0.33 0.86
C GLY A 29 3.01 -1.32 2.02
N ILE A 30 3.86 -2.35 2.13
CA ILE A 30 3.83 -3.29 3.28
C ILE A 30 4.23 -2.57 4.56
N TYR A 31 5.31 -1.80 4.55
CA TYR A 31 5.71 -1.04 5.74
C TYR A 31 4.67 0.03 6.13
N GLN A 32 4.04 0.68 5.15
CA GLN A 32 2.93 1.60 5.41
C GLN A 32 1.75 0.88 6.09
N ASN A 33 1.37 -0.31 5.59
CA ASN A 33 0.33 -1.13 6.22
C ASN A 33 0.67 -1.46 7.68
N ILE A 34 1.91 -1.88 7.97
CA ILE A 34 2.36 -2.21 9.33
C ILE A 34 2.21 -1.00 10.26
N VAL A 35 2.72 0.16 9.83
CA VAL A 35 2.67 1.39 10.62
C VAL A 35 1.23 1.82 10.88
N TYR A 36 0.39 1.89 9.84
CA TYR A 36 -0.98 2.35 9.99
C TYR A 36 -1.82 1.40 10.84
N LEU A 37 -1.64 0.08 10.67
CA LEU A 37 -2.30 -0.91 11.50
C LEU A 37 -1.87 -0.79 12.97
N ALA A 38 -0.57 -0.65 13.23
CA ALA A 38 -0.07 -0.50 14.58
C ALA A 38 -0.59 0.78 15.25
N LEU A 39 -0.56 1.91 14.54
CA LEU A 39 -1.07 3.18 15.04
C LEU A 39 -2.59 3.16 15.29
N LEU A 40 -3.36 2.48 14.45
CA LEU A 40 -4.79 2.28 14.69
C LEU A 40 -5.02 1.42 15.93
N MET A 41 -4.34 0.28 16.03
CA MET A 41 -4.48 -0.65 17.16
C MET A 41 -4.09 -0.03 18.49
N GLN A 42 -3.10 0.88 18.52
CA GLN A 42 -2.74 1.65 19.72
C GLN A 42 -3.87 2.56 20.23
N GLN A 43 -4.82 2.94 19.35
CA GLN A 43 -5.99 3.75 19.73
C GLN A 43 -7.14 2.90 20.29
N LEU A 44 -7.08 1.58 20.16
CA LEU A 44 -8.12 0.68 20.66
C LEU A 44 -8.02 0.52 22.19
N PRO A 45 -9.16 0.50 22.91
CA PRO A 45 -9.14 0.33 24.35
C PRO A 45 -8.60 -1.04 24.75
N ASN A 46 -7.78 -1.10 25.77
CA ASN A 46 -7.21 -2.33 26.33
C ASN A 46 -6.36 -3.16 25.34
N VAL A 47 -5.79 -2.53 24.34
CA VAL A 47 -4.80 -3.13 23.41
C VAL A 47 -3.41 -2.57 23.71
N GLU A 48 -2.42 -3.44 23.66
CA GLU A 48 -0.99 -3.12 23.69
C GLU A 48 -0.38 -3.67 22.41
N VAL A 49 0.29 -2.83 21.63
CA VAL A 49 0.81 -3.18 20.31
C VAL A 49 2.32 -3.17 20.32
N ASN A 50 2.90 -4.20 19.69
CA ASN A 50 4.34 -4.33 19.49
C ASN A 50 4.63 -4.70 18.04
N LEU A 51 5.72 -4.23 17.46
CA LEU A 51 6.29 -4.81 16.26
C LEU A 51 7.13 -6.03 16.65
N ILE A 52 6.97 -7.12 15.91
CA ILE A 52 7.81 -8.31 16.05
C ILE A 52 8.82 -8.29 14.91
N SER A 53 10.06 -7.92 15.21
CA SER A 53 11.16 -7.93 14.25
C SER A 53 11.67 -9.36 14.05
N TYR A 54 11.64 -9.85 12.83
CA TYR A 54 12.04 -11.20 12.49
C TYR A 54 13.06 -11.18 11.32
N PRO A 55 14.10 -12.01 11.35
CA PRO A 55 14.41 -13.04 12.37
C PRO A 55 14.72 -12.45 13.73
N PHE A 56 14.54 -13.29 14.80
CA PHE A 56 14.84 -12.91 16.17
C PHE A 56 16.34 -12.69 16.42
N ASP A 57 16.68 -12.28 17.64
CA ASP A 57 18.07 -12.06 18.10
C ASP A 57 18.78 -10.86 17.46
N GLN A 58 17.99 -9.86 17.08
CA GLN A 58 18.52 -8.57 16.64
C GLN A 58 18.90 -7.71 17.85
N THR A 59 20.08 -7.09 17.79
CA THR A 59 20.61 -6.27 18.91
C THR A 59 20.08 -4.84 18.93
N VAL A 60 19.38 -4.41 17.87
CA VAL A 60 18.91 -3.04 17.68
C VAL A 60 17.40 -3.04 17.45
N ASP A 61 16.71 -2.07 18.07
CA ASP A 61 15.29 -1.83 17.81
C ASP A 61 15.05 -1.52 16.34
N HIS A 62 13.91 -2.00 15.82
CA HIS A 62 13.56 -1.76 14.42
C HIS A 62 13.35 -0.25 14.20
N PRO A 63 14.04 0.37 13.21
CA PRO A 63 14.00 1.82 12.99
C PRO A 63 12.59 2.39 12.82
N ILE A 64 11.65 1.65 12.21
CA ILE A 64 10.23 2.02 12.12
C ILE A 64 9.60 2.14 13.51
N GLY A 65 9.88 1.19 14.40
CA GLY A 65 9.40 1.23 15.79
C GLY A 65 9.86 2.49 16.50
N ALA A 66 11.13 2.81 16.40
CA ALA A 66 11.71 4.03 16.98
C ALA A 66 11.08 5.29 16.38
N CYS A 67 10.93 5.35 15.05
CA CYS A 67 10.36 6.49 14.33
C CYS A 67 8.92 6.81 14.76
N PHE A 68 8.06 5.80 14.90
CA PHE A 68 6.64 5.95 15.20
C PHE A 68 6.27 5.66 16.66
N LYS A 69 7.26 5.48 17.52
CA LYS A 69 7.07 5.17 18.95
C LYS A 69 6.21 3.91 19.16
N ILE A 70 6.46 2.88 18.35
CA ILE A 70 5.83 1.59 18.47
C ILE A 70 6.87 0.64 19.09
N PRO A 71 6.63 0.07 20.29
CA PRO A 71 7.56 -0.86 20.92
C PRO A 71 7.91 -2.02 19.98
N THR A 72 9.17 -2.43 19.98
CA THR A 72 9.67 -3.54 19.15
C THR A 72 10.10 -4.70 20.03
N ILE A 73 9.75 -5.91 19.62
CA ILE A 73 10.17 -7.17 20.20
C ILE A 73 11.15 -7.84 19.25
N ASN A 74 12.39 -8.05 19.72
CA ASN A 74 13.45 -8.70 18.95
C ASN A 74 13.79 -10.09 19.54
N ASP A 75 13.20 -10.45 20.67
CA ASP A 75 13.43 -11.69 21.39
C ASP A 75 12.26 -12.67 21.20
N ARG A 76 12.61 -13.94 20.95
CA ARG A 76 11.65 -15.02 20.72
C ARG A 76 10.77 -15.29 21.95
N ALA A 77 11.31 -15.25 23.14
CA ALA A 77 10.58 -15.57 24.37
C ALA A 77 9.54 -14.48 24.69
N ASP A 78 9.86 -13.22 24.38
CA ASP A 78 8.91 -12.11 24.52
C ASP A 78 7.84 -12.14 23.44
N ALA A 79 8.18 -12.48 22.19
CA ALA A 79 7.20 -12.66 21.10
C ALA A 79 6.19 -13.79 21.43
N LEU A 80 6.65 -14.87 22.07
CA LEU A 80 5.76 -15.95 22.52
C LEU A 80 4.74 -15.51 23.60
N LYS A 81 4.94 -14.39 24.27
CA LYS A 81 4.01 -13.86 25.29
C LYS A 81 2.83 -13.07 24.68
N MET A 82 2.80 -12.83 23.39
CA MET A 82 1.68 -12.16 22.73
C MET A 82 0.40 -12.98 22.81
N ASP A 83 -0.75 -12.31 22.84
CA ASP A 83 -2.07 -12.96 22.78
C ASP A 83 -2.50 -13.18 21.34
N VAL A 84 -2.14 -12.22 20.46
CA VAL A 84 -2.41 -12.25 19.02
C VAL A 84 -1.13 -11.89 18.27
N ILE A 85 -0.82 -12.61 17.20
CA ILE A 85 0.21 -12.22 16.24
C ILE A 85 -0.44 -12.06 14.86
N ILE A 86 -0.19 -10.91 14.23
CA ILE A 86 -0.65 -10.58 12.88
C ILE A 86 0.56 -10.65 11.94
N GLU A 87 0.59 -11.65 11.08
CA GLU A 87 1.58 -11.77 10.02
C GLU A 87 1.23 -10.83 8.87
N LEU A 88 2.02 -9.77 8.71
CA LEU A 88 1.84 -8.76 7.69
C LEU A 88 3.13 -8.50 6.88
N GLY A 89 4.24 -8.24 7.56
CA GLY A 89 5.52 -7.93 6.91
C GLY A 89 6.37 -9.14 6.57
N ILE A 90 6.27 -10.18 7.38
CA ILE A 90 7.00 -11.43 7.21
C ILE A 90 6.22 -12.57 7.87
N ARG A 91 6.40 -13.78 7.35
CA ARG A 91 5.86 -14.99 7.95
C ARG A 91 6.80 -15.57 8.99
N LEU A 92 6.20 -16.13 10.03
CA LEU A 92 6.91 -16.85 11.07
C LEU A 92 6.99 -18.34 10.71
N GLU A 93 8.11 -18.93 11.03
CA GLU A 93 8.36 -20.35 10.76
C GLU A 93 7.61 -21.26 11.77
N LYS A 94 7.43 -22.51 11.37
CA LYS A 94 6.68 -23.51 12.15
C LYS A 94 7.25 -23.73 13.56
N ASP A 95 8.56 -23.68 13.70
CA ASP A 95 9.25 -23.83 14.99
C ASP A 95 8.85 -22.74 16.00
N PHE A 96 8.41 -21.56 15.54
CA PHE A 96 7.83 -20.52 16.37
C PHE A 96 6.31 -20.65 16.51
N THR A 97 5.60 -20.91 15.41
CA THR A 97 4.12 -20.89 15.43
C THR A 97 3.52 -22.05 16.23
N GLU A 98 4.14 -23.24 16.23
CA GLU A 98 3.68 -24.37 17.05
C GLU A 98 3.68 -24.10 18.56
N PRO A 99 4.80 -23.68 19.20
CA PRO A 99 4.81 -23.34 20.62
C PRO A 99 3.91 -22.14 20.93
N PHE A 100 3.77 -21.16 20.04
CA PHE A 100 2.85 -20.04 20.20
C PHE A 100 1.38 -20.51 20.29
N ARG A 101 0.94 -21.39 19.38
CA ARG A 101 -0.39 -21.99 19.39
C ARG A 101 -0.63 -22.89 20.59
N LYS A 102 0.35 -23.68 21.02
CA LYS A 102 0.26 -24.49 22.26
C LYS A 102 -0.04 -23.65 23.49
N ARG A 103 0.34 -22.38 23.49
CA ARG A 103 0.00 -21.39 24.53
C ARG A 103 -1.34 -20.69 24.29
N LYS A 104 -2.15 -21.15 23.33
CA LYS A 104 -3.42 -20.54 22.90
C LYS A 104 -3.25 -19.13 22.29
N GLY A 105 -2.10 -18.80 21.77
CA GLY A 105 -1.88 -17.60 20.97
C GLY A 105 -2.65 -17.69 19.65
N LYS A 106 -3.23 -16.58 19.22
CA LYS A 106 -3.99 -16.47 17.98
C LYS A 106 -3.13 -15.93 16.85
N LEU A 107 -3.11 -16.64 15.72
CA LEU A 107 -2.32 -16.28 14.54
C LEU A 107 -3.21 -15.79 13.41
N VAL A 108 -2.99 -14.57 12.95
CA VAL A 108 -3.73 -13.93 11.85
C VAL A 108 -2.81 -13.72 10.67
N SER A 109 -3.29 -14.02 9.45
CA SER A 109 -2.65 -13.55 8.22
C SER A 109 -3.35 -12.29 7.75
N TYR A 110 -2.62 -11.18 7.59
CA TYR A 110 -3.17 -9.94 7.03
C TYR A 110 -2.76 -9.79 5.56
N MET A 111 -3.75 -9.87 4.67
CA MET A 111 -3.53 -9.81 3.22
C MET A 111 -3.78 -8.40 2.70
N ALA A 112 -2.72 -7.60 2.60
CA ALA A 112 -2.74 -6.25 2.04
C ALA A 112 -2.44 -6.22 0.53
N GLY A 113 -2.21 -7.37 -0.10
CA GLY A 113 -1.94 -7.53 -1.52
C GLY A 113 -2.82 -8.59 -2.16
N ASN A 114 -2.84 -8.63 -3.50
CA ASN A 114 -3.57 -9.65 -4.25
C ASN A 114 -2.77 -10.96 -4.29
N ALA A 115 -2.90 -11.74 -3.23
CA ALA A 115 -2.16 -12.98 -3.05
C ALA A 115 -2.51 -14.03 -4.14
N THR A 116 -3.74 -14.03 -4.64
CA THR A 116 -4.16 -14.97 -5.71
C THR A 116 -3.42 -14.67 -7.01
N VAL A 117 -3.38 -13.40 -7.43
CA VAL A 117 -2.62 -13.01 -8.63
C VAL A 117 -1.13 -13.29 -8.45
N MET A 118 -0.56 -12.96 -7.29
CA MET A 118 0.86 -13.23 -7.00
C MET A 118 1.19 -14.72 -7.07
N ASN A 119 0.30 -15.58 -6.60
CA ASN A 119 0.49 -17.05 -6.71
C ASN A 119 0.42 -17.52 -8.16
N PHE A 120 -0.48 -16.96 -8.98
CA PHE A 120 -0.55 -17.31 -10.40
C PHE A 120 0.73 -16.88 -11.13
N GLU A 121 1.18 -15.63 -10.92
CA GLU A 121 2.41 -15.12 -11.51
C GLU A 121 3.64 -15.96 -11.12
N SER A 122 3.73 -16.43 -9.88
CA SER A 122 4.86 -17.22 -9.41
C SER A 122 5.03 -18.54 -10.16
N VAL A 123 3.94 -19.08 -10.73
CA VAL A 123 3.97 -20.31 -11.54
C VAL A 123 4.49 -20.03 -12.96
N PHE A 124 4.24 -18.85 -13.51
CA PHE A 124 4.51 -18.53 -14.92
C PHE A 124 5.78 -17.69 -15.14
N LEU A 125 6.17 -16.89 -14.16
CA LEU A 125 7.25 -15.91 -14.28
C LEU A 125 8.59 -16.36 -13.68
N ASP A 126 8.80 -17.63 -13.55
CA ASP A 126 10.07 -18.30 -13.27
C ASP A 126 10.87 -17.94 -11.98
N GLY A 127 11.31 -18.96 -11.30
CA GLY A 127 12.43 -19.09 -10.37
C GLY A 127 12.35 -18.25 -9.09
N ASP A 128 12.92 -17.08 -9.07
CA ASP A 128 13.12 -16.28 -7.86
C ASP A 128 11.83 -15.64 -7.29
N ALA A 129 10.78 -15.54 -8.08
CA ALA A 129 9.46 -15.13 -7.56
C ALA A 129 8.87 -16.19 -6.60
N ALA A 130 9.23 -17.45 -6.76
CA ALA A 130 8.88 -18.53 -5.82
C ALA A 130 9.52 -18.33 -4.43
N ALA A 131 10.64 -17.62 -4.35
CA ALA A 131 11.30 -17.26 -3.09
C ALA A 131 10.47 -16.26 -2.24
N ARG A 132 9.41 -15.65 -2.78
CA ARG A 132 8.52 -14.76 -2.03
C ARG A 132 7.59 -15.47 -1.04
N GLY A 133 7.76 -16.78 -0.88
CA GLY A 133 7.07 -17.60 0.09
C GLY A 133 5.61 -17.89 -0.28
N SER A 134 5.18 -19.12 -0.02
CA SER A 134 3.76 -19.48 -0.14
C SER A 134 2.92 -18.59 0.78
N VAL A 135 1.88 -17.97 0.22
CA VAL A 135 0.89 -17.22 1.01
C VAL A 135 0.05 -18.17 1.88
N ILE A 136 0.19 -19.46 1.67
CA ILE A 136 -0.54 -20.54 2.33
C ILE A 136 0.33 -21.09 3.46
N SER A 137 -0.17 -21.08 4.69
CA SER A 137 0.44 -21.81 5.80
C SER A 137 -0.15 -23.22 5.87
N PRO A 138 0.69 -24.28 5.91
CA PRO A 138 0.21 -25.65 6.05
C PRO A 138 -0.62 -25.87 7.32
N ASP A 139 -0.35 -25.11 8.37
CA ASP A 139 -1.02 -25.23 9.67
C ASP A 139 -2.25 -24.29 9.80
N GLY A 140 -2.61 -23.57 8.72
CA GLY A 140 -3.70 -22.60 8.70
C GLY A 140 -3.47 -21.36 9.59
N PHE A 141 -4.50 -20.54 9.69
CA PHE A 141 -4.56 -19.36 10.57
C PHE A 141 -5.84 -19.39 11.38
N ASP A 142 -5.85 -18.72 12.54
CA ASP A 142 -7.09 -18.53 13.32
C ASP A 142 -8.05 -17.58 12.60
N ALA A 143 -7.52 -16.64 11.81
CA ALA A 143 -8.27 -15.84 10.84
C ALA A 143 -7.34 -15.33 9.73
N ILE A 144 -7.92 -15.06 8.55
CA ILE A 144 -7.28 -14.33 7.47
C ILE A 144 -8.02 -13.01 7.31
N TRP A 145 -7.33 -11.89 7.54
CA TRP A 145 -7.88 -10.56 7.34
C TRP A 145 -7.48 -10.06 5.97
N ILE A 146 -8.47 -9.76 5.13
CA ILE A 146 -8.28 -9.36 3.74
C ILE A 146 -8.81 -7.94 3.56
N THR A 147 -8.01 -7.06 2.96
CA THR A 147 -8.47 -5.70 2.64
C THR A 147 -9.54 -5.69 1.55
N PRO A 148 -10.48 -4.73 1.55
CA PRO A 148 -11.70 -4.77 0.73
C PRO A 148 -11.45 -4.97 -0.77
N GLN A 149 -10.38 -4.35 -1.30
CA GLN A 149 -10.03 -4.44 -2.72
C GLN A 149 -9.61 -5.84 -3.16
N HIS A 150 -9.25 -6.72 -2.23
CA HIS A 150 -8.80 -8.08 -2.51
C HIS A 150 -9.79 -9.18 -2.10
N MET A 151 -10.94 -8.81 -1.50
CA MET A 151 -11.97 -9.77 -1.11
C MET A 151 -12.49 -10.58 -2.29
N HIS A 152 -12.69 -9.92 -3.43
CA HIS A 152 -13.21 -10.54 -4.65
C HIS A 152 -12.32 -11.71 -5.14
N THR A 153 -11.00 -11.52 -5.17
CA THR A 153 -10.05 -12.52 -5.69
C THR A 153 -9.53 -13.48 -4.62
N ASN A 154 -9.31 -13.00 -3.39
CA ASN A 154 -8.64 -13.81 -2.36
C ASN A 154 -9.59 -14.61 -1.48
N ALA A 155 -10.76 -14.05 -1.10
CA ALA A 155 -11.56 -14.64 -0.03
C ALA A 155 -11.96 -16.10 -0.30
N ARG A 156 -12.49 -16.39 -1.49
CA ARG A 156 -12.94 -17.73 -1.84
C ARG A 156 -11.78 -18.72 -2.02
N VAL A 157 -10.66 -18.25 -2.58
CA VAL A 157 -9.47 -19.08 -2.78
C VAL A 157 -8.89 -19.48 -1.42
N PHE A 158 -8.72 -18.53 -0.51
CA PHE A 158 -8.11 -18.81 0.79
C PHE A 158 -9.05 -19.48 1.78
N ALA A 159 -10.38 -19.31 1.64
CA ALA A 159 -11.38 -20.08 2.41
C ALA A 159 -11.26 -21.59 2.14
N ALA A 160 -10.83 -22.01 0.94
CA ALA A 160 -10.61 -23.41 0.62
C ALA A 160 -9.51 -24.09 1.46
N PHE A 161 -8.64 -23.29 2.12
CA PHE A 161 -7.63 -23.80 3.06
C PHE A 161 -8.10 -23.85 4.51
N GLY A 162 -9.41 -23.64 4.76
CA GLY A 162 -10.04 -23.89 6.04
C GLY A 162 -9.90 -22.79 7.10
N SER A 163 -9.21 -21.69 6.82
CA SER A 163 -9.12 -20.57 7.75
C SER A 163 -10.33 -19.63 7.62
N PRO A 164 -10.88 -19.09 8.73
CA PRO A 164 -11.92 -18.06 8.68
C PRO A 164 -11.45 -16.80 7.96
N ILE A 165 -12.27 -16.28 7.06
CA ILE A 165 -11.99 -15.07 6.28
C ILE A 165 -12.79 -13.90 6.85
N GLU A 166 -12.11 -12.78 7.07
CA GLU A 166 -12.70 -11.53 7.55
C GLU A 166 -12.24 -10.37 6.66
N GLU A 167 -13.16 -9.46 6.36
CA GLU A 167 -12.80 -8.20 5.69
C GLU A 167 -12.25 -7.21 6.73
N ALA A 168 -11.02 -6.74 6.49
CA ALA A 168 -10.37 -5.72 7.31
C ALA A 168 -10.32 -4.41 6.54
N PRO A 169 -10.73 -3.26 7.11
CA PRO A 169 -10.71 -2.00 6.40
C PRO A 169 -9.33 -1.65 5.84
N HIS A 170 -9.30 -1.12 4.62
CA HIS A 170 -8.11 -0.42 4.14
C HIS A 170 -7.98 0.90 4.91
N ILE A 171 -6.82 1.15 5.51
CA ILE A 171 -6.61 2.31 6.38
C ILE A 171 -5.38 3.09 5.94
N TRP A 172 -5.43 4.41 6.12
CA TRP A 172 -4.37 5.33 5.77
C TRP A 172 -4.18 6.42 6.84
N SER A 173 -3.01 7.06 6.84
CA SER A 173 -2.70 8.23 7.67
C SER A 173 -1.72 9.15 6.97
N PRO A 174 -1.83 10.47 7.17
CA PRO A 174 -0.87 11.44 6.66
C PRO A 174 0.52 11.35 7.33
N VAL A 175 0.66 10.59 8.41
CA VAL A 175 1.90 10.48 9.19
C VAL A 175 3.12 10.16 8.32
N GLY A 176 2.93 9.42 7.23
CA GLY A 176 3.95 9.12 6.27
C GLY A 176 4.44 10.32 5.49
N ILE A 177 3.51 11.10 5.00
CA ILE A 177 3.79 12.34 4.27
C ILE A 177 4.46 13.34 5.22
N GLU A 178 3.92 13.48 6.43
CA GLU A 178 4.44 14.40 7.45
C GLU A 178 5.89 14.07 7.81
N HIS A 179 6.17 12.79 8.09
CA HIS A 179 7.52 12.34 8.39
C HIS A 179 8.49 12.56 7.22
N ALA A 180 8.09 12.18 6.00
CA ALA A 180 8.93 12.36 4.82
C ALA A 180 9.17 13.85 4.52
N SER A 181 8.15 14.69 4.66
CA SER A 181 8.26 16.14 4.47
C SER A 181 9.22 16.78 5.47
N ALA A 182 9.10 16.42 6.74
CA ALA A 182 9.96 16.92 7.81
C ALA A 182 11.42 16.48 7.61
N SER A 183 11.66 15.20 7.30
CA SER A 183 13.01 14.67 7.11
C SER A 183 13.75 15.25 5.91
N MET A 184 13.01 15.62 4.85
CA MET A 184 13.57 16.22 3.64
C MET A 184 13.54 17.74 3.64
N GLY A 185 12.90 18.39 4.61
CA GLY A 185 12.72 19.84 4.64
C GLY A 185 11.92 20.37 3.45
N VAL A 186 10.93 19.62 2.95
CA VAL A 186 10.13 19.98 1.77
C VAL A 186 8.65 20.16 2.13
N ASN A 187 8.00 21.08 1.42
CA ASN A 187 6.55 21.19 1.42
C ASN A 187 6.00 20.63 0.11
N PRO A 188 5.43 19.42 0.11
CA PRO A 188 4.97 18.74 -1.11
C PRO A 188 3.56 19.16 -1.55
N VAL A 189 2.91 20.11 -0.89
CA VAL A 189 1.54 20.53 -1.22
C VAL A 189 1.49 21.16 -2.62
N PHE A 190 0.44 20.86 -3.37
CA PHE A 190 0.20 21.41 -4.70
C PHE A 190 0.18 22.95 -4.69
N ARG A 191 0.95 23.57 -5.58
CA ARG A 191 1.17 25.03 -5.61
C ARG A 191 0.33 25.76 -6.66
N GLY A 192 -0.56 25.04 -7.34
CA GLY A 192 -1.37 25.57 -8.41
C GLY A 192 -0.93 25.07 -9.80
N ARG A 193 -1.71 25.44 -10.80
CA ARG A 193 -1.53 24.97 -12.19
C ARG A 193 -0.25 25.50 -12.80
N PRO A 194 0.63 24.62 -13.33
CA PRO A 194 1.77 25.05 -14.13
C PRO A 194 1.34 25.46 -15.54
N GLU A 195 2.21 26.14 -16.27
CA GLU A 195 2.00 26.41 -17.70
C GLU A 195 2.01 25.12 -18.53
N THR A 196 2.93 24.23 -18.21
CA THR A 196 3.07 22.90 -18.82
C THR A 196 3.21 21.84 -17.75
N TRP A 197 2.57 20.70 -17.93
CA TRP A 197 2.44 19.66 -16.94
C TRP A 197 3.48 18.56 -17.08
N SER A 198 4.15 18.22 -15.99
CA SER A 198 4.92 16.99 -15.85
C SER A 198 4.01 15.92 -15.25
N LEU A 199 3.73 14.89 -16.04
CA LEU A 199 2.90 13.76 -15.64
C LEU A 199 3.77 12.66 -15.04
N ALA A 200 3.25 11.90 -14.10
CA ALA A 200 3.99 10.79 -13.49
C ALA A 200 3.09 9.56 -13.25
N THR A 201 3.69 8.38 -13.33
CA THR A 201 3.16 7.16 -12.71
C THR A 201 4.18 6.62 -11.73
N PHE A 202 3.69 6.12 -10.58
CA PHE A 202 4.51 5.52 -9.52
C PHE A 202 4.25 4.01 -9.38
N ASP A 203 3.60 3.42 -10.36
CA ASP A 203 3.29 2.00 -10.37
C ASP A 203 4.60 1.18 -10.37
N PRO A 204 4.71 0.14 -9.51
CA PRO A 204 6.00 -0.51 -9.24
C PRO A 204 6.55 -1.37 -10.38
N ASN A 205 5.73 -1.74 -11.35
CA ASN A 205 6.13 -2.51 -12.54
C ASN A 205 6.81 -3.86 -12.24
N ILE A 206 6.41 -4.51 -11.16
CA ILE A 206 6.95 -5.80 -10.70
C ILE A 206 5.95 -6.95 -10.83
N ASN A 207 4.71 -6.64 -11.19
CA ASN A 207 3.63 -7.59 -11.43
C ASN A 207 2.57 -6.97 -12.35
N VAL A 208 1.62 -7.79 -12.82
CA VAL A 208 0.54 -7.36 -13.74
C VAL A 208 -0.48 -6.41 -13.10
N VAL A 209 -0.55 -6.39 -11.77
CA VAL A 209 -1.53 -5.59 -11.02
C VAL A 209 -1.32 -4.08 -11.22
N LYS A 210 -0.05 -3.67 -11.38
CA LYS A 210 0.37 -2.26 -11.43
C LYS A 210 1.48 -2.06 -12.44
N SER A 211 1.19 -1.45 -13.58
CA SER A 211 2.18 -1.25 -14.63
C SER A 211 2.04 0.08 -15.35
N PHE A 212 3.12 0.55 -15.96
CA PHE A 212 3.21 1.81 -16.69
C PHE A 212 2.37 1.87 -17.97
N HIS A 213 1.94 0.72 -18.52
CA HIS A 213 1.39 0.61 -19.88
C HIS A 213 0.18 1.53 -20.11
N ILE A 214 -0.86 1.38 -19.29
CA ILE A 214 -2.08 2.20 -19.44
C ILE A 214 -1.84 3.67 -19.06
N PRO A 215 -1.16 4.01 -17.94
CA PRO A 215 -0.78 5.39 -17.64
C PRO A 215 -0.04 6.10 -18.78
N LEU A 216 0.89 5.41 -19.46
CA LEU A 216 1.60 5.98 -20.62
C LEU A 216 0.65 6.23 -21.80
N LEU A 217 -0.27 5.31 -22.09
CA LEU A 217 -1.26 5.50 -23.18
C LEU A 217 -2.25 6.62 -22.87
N VAL A 218 -2.67 6.78 -21.61
CA VAL A 218 -3.50 7.91 -21.16
C VAL A 218 -2.76 9.24 -21.41
N ALA A 219 -1.51 9.33 -20.99
CA ALA A 219 -0.70 10.51 -21.22
C ALA A 219 -0.44 10.79 -22.70
N ASP A 220 -0.21 9.73 -23.50
CA ASP A 220 0.04 9.84 -24.95
C ASP A 220 -1.20 10.31 -25.72
N GLY A 221 -2.39 9.81 -25.36
CA GLY A 221 -3.64 10.27 -25.97
C GLY A 221 -3.92 11.75 -25.68
N ALA A 222 -3.64 12.21 -24.47
CA ALA A 222 -3.74 13.61 -24.11
C ALA A 222 -2.67 14.47 -24.86
N HIS A 223 -1.45 13.99 -24.98
CA HIS A 223 -0.39 14.67 -25.73
C HIS A 223 -0.71 14.82 -27.21
N LYS A 224 -1.30 13.80 -27.85
CA LYS A 224 -1.75 13.91 -29.25
C LYS A 224 -2.77 15.02 -29.49
N LYS A 225 -3.63 15.30 -28.48
CA LYS A 225 -4.66 16.36 -28.56
C LYS A 225 -4.13 17.73 -28.16
N LYS A 226 -3.23 17.79 -27.18
CA LYS A 226 -2.69 19.03 -26.60
C LYS A 226 -1.19 18.90 -26.33
N PRO A 227 -0.33 18.84 -27.38
CA PRO A 227 1.09 18.55 -27.25
C PRO A 227 1.87 19.61 -26.42
N ASP A 228 1.41 20.86 -26.46
CA ASP A 228 2.06 21.97 -25.76
C ASP A 228 1.72 22.02 -24.27
N GLN A 229 0.68 21.34 -23.82
CA GLN A 229 0.30 21.29 -22.41
C GLN A 229 1.14 20.28 -21.62
N ILE A 230 1.75 19.28 -22.28
CA ILE A 230 2.48 18.20 -21.61
C ILE A 230 3.97 18.36 -21.87
N ARG A 231 4.70 18.63 -20.79
CA ARG A 231 6.15 18.78 -20.79
C ARG A 231 6.84 17.43 -20.91
N ARG A 232 6.45 16.48 -20.08
CA ARG A 232 7.04 15.12 -20.01
C ARG A 232 6.13 14.13 -19.29
N MET A 233 6.42 12.83 -19.46
CA MET A 233 5.86 11.71 -18.70
C MET A 233 7.00 10.99 -17.98
N LEU A 234 6.94 10.96 -16.65
CA LEU A 234 7.90 10.30 -15.77
C LEU A 234 7.36 8.90 -15.42
N LEU A 235 8.06 7.86 -15.85
CA LEU A 235 7.73 6.47 -15.51
C LEU A 235 8.59 6.03 -14.34
N PHE A 236 8.15 6.29 -13.11
CA PHE A 236 8.86 5.83 -11.93
C PHE A 236 8.82 4.30 -11.80
N CYS A 237 9.80 3.74 -11.11
CA CYS A 237 9.96 2.29 -10.93
C CYS A 237 10.13 1.51 -12.25
N THR A 238 10.67 2.12 -13.30
CA THR A 238 10.93 1.45 -14.59
C THR A 238 12.42 1.41 -14.97
N GLU A 239 13.32 1.92 -14.14
CA GLU A 239 14.76 1.93 -14.45
C GLU A 239 15.32 0.54 -14.77
N HIS A 240 14.85 -0.49 -14.07
CA HIS A 240 15.21 -1.89 -14.33
C HIS A 240 14.72 -2.45 -15.69
N LEU A 241 13.84 -1.71 -16.38
CA LEU A 241 13.32 -2.05 -17.71
C LEU A 241 14.12 -1.40 -18.85
N LYS A 242 15.00 -0.46 -18.54
CA LYS A 242 15.90 0.17 -19.54
C LYS A 242 16.70 -0.90 -20.27
N GLY A 243 16.80 -0.76 -21.59
CA GLY A 243 17.48 -1.73 -22.47
C GLY A 243 16.69 -3.01 -22.76
N ARG A 244 15.50 -3.20 -22.19
CA ARG A 244 14.62 -4.32 -22.55
C ARG A 244 13.86 -3.97 -23.83
N THR A 245 13.97 -4.79 -24.87
CA THR A 245 13.36 -4.53 -26.19
C THR A 245 11.86 -4.21 -26.10
N HIS A 246 11.11 -4.96 -25.26
CA HIS A 246 9.68 -4.72 -25.12
C HIS A 246 9.39 -3.30 -24.56
N PHE A 247 10.09 -2.88 -23.51
CA PHE A 247 9.92 -1.57 -22.92
C PHE A 247 10.26 -0.44 -23.91
N GLU A 248 11.43 -0.53 -24.54
CA GLU A 248 11.89 0.48 -25.50
C GLU A 248 10.96 0.60 -26.71
N SER A 249 10.51 -0.54 -27.25
CA SER A 249 9.58 -0.58 -28.39
C SER A 249 8.21 0.01 -28.01
N TYR A 250 7.72 -0.29 -26.82
CA TYR A 250 6.45 0.23 -26.34
C TYR A 250 6.48 1.76 -26.17
N VAL A 251 7.53 2.29 -25.56
CA VAL A 251 7.73 3.73 -25.42
C VAL A 251 7.89 4.40 -26.80
N ALA A 252 8.72 3.85 -27.68
CA ALA A 252 8.98 4.38 -29.01
C ALA A 252 7.73 4.39 -29.92
N ALA A 253 6.77 3.52 -29.68
CA ALA A 253 5.50 3.50 -30.42
C ALA A 253 4.60 4.72 -30.10
N THR A 254 4.78 5.37 -28.95
CA THR A 254 3.97 6.50 -28.50
C THR A 254 4.42 7.84 -29.13
N SER A 255 3.53 8.82 -29.18
CA SER A 255 3.88 10.18 -29.62
C SER A 255 4.78 10.90 -28.61
N LEU A 256 4.58 10.65 -27.32
CA LEU A 256 5.44 11.13 -26.25
C LEU A 256 6.87 10.57 -26.38
N GLY A 257 7.01 9.28 -26.69
CA GLY A 257 8.32 8.65 -26.91
C GLY A 257 9.03 9.23 -28.13
N LYS A 258 8.31 9.38 -29.27
CA LYS A 258 8.83 10.03 -30.49
C LYS A 258 9.25 11.47 -30.26
N ALA A 259 8.60 12.18 -29.36
CA ALA A 259 8.93 13.54 -28.96
C ALA A 259 10.03 13.61 -27.87
N SER A 260 10.62 12.48 -27.46
CA SER A 260 11.61 12.38 -26.36
C SER A 260 11.11 12.96 -25.04
N LYS A 261 9.81 12.84 -24.76
CA LYS A 261 9.14 13.37 -23.56
C LYS A 261 8.88 12.29 -22.49
N VAL A 262 9.37 11.06 -22.65
CA VAL A 262 9.23 9.97 -21.68
C VAL A 262 10.56 9.68 -21.02
N THR A 263 10.58 9.56 -19.70
CA THR A 263 11.78 9.17 -18.95
C THR A 263 11.48 7.93 -18.08
N ALA A 264 12.45 7.02 -18.03
CA ALA A 264 12.40 5.85 -17.16
C ALA A 264 13.21 6.14 -15.89
N GLU A 265 12.55 6.14 -14.75
CA GLU A 265 13.08 6.59 -13.48
C GLU A 265 13.18 5.44 -12.47
N GLY A 266 14.09 5.60 -11.51
CA GLY A 266 14.21 4.73 -10.36
C GLY A 266 12.99 4.79 -9.42
N ARG A 267 13.08 4.09 -8.31
CA ARG A 267 12.04 4.14 -7.27
C ARG A 267 12.28 5.32 -6.34
N HIS A 268 11.33 6.23 -6.28
CA HIS A 268 11.38 7.41 -5.42
C HIS A 268 10.12 7.55 -4.58
N GLY A 269 10.25 8.11 -3.38
CA GLY A 269 9.10 8.47 -2.54
C GLY A 269 8.30 9.60 -3.18
N ILE A 270 6.98 9.49 -3.11
CA ILE A 270 6.07 10.44 -3.75
C ILE A 270 6.26 11.89 -3.26
N VAL A 271 6.51 12.06 -1.96
CA VAL A 271 6.74 13.38 -1.33
C VAL A 271 7.95 14.09 -1.93
N ALA A 272 9.01 13.33 -2.28
CA ALA A 272 10.20 13.90 -2.90
C ALA A 272 9.95 14.40 -4.32
N MET A 273 9.01 13.77 -5.04
CA MET A 273 8.79 14.02 -6.47
C MET A 273 7.67 15.01 -6.74
N LEU A 274 6.60 15.01 -5.91
CA LEU A 274 5.51 15.96 -6.08
C LEU A 274 5.97 17.39 -5.77
N GLY A 275 5.60 18.33 -6.60
CA GLY A 275 5.98 19.74 -6.48
C GLY A 275 7.41 20.08 -6.88
N ARG A 276 8.24 19.08 -7.24
CA ARG A 276 9.59 19.29 -7.82
C ARG A 276 9.64 18.82 -9.26
N GLU A 277 9.19 17.60 -9.50
CA GLU A 277 9.35 16.88 -10.76
C GLU A 277 8.03 16.55 -11.43
N ALA A 278 6.94 16.31 -10.64
CA ALA A 278 5.64 15.87 -11.11
C ALA A 278 4.53 16.81 -10.64
N ASP A 279 3.59 17.11 -11.53
CA ASP A 279 2.46 18.01 -11.30
C ASP A 279 1.11 17.28 -11.31
N ALA A 280 1.05 16.07 -11.90
CA ALA A 280 -0.14 15.22 -11.93
C ALA A 280 0.26 13.75 -11.92
N VAL A 281 -0.58 12.92 -11.33
CA VAL A 281 -0.35 11.47 -11.21
C VAL A 281 -1.40 10.70 -11.99
N ILE A 282 -0.94 9.78 -12.83
CA ILE A 282 -1.76 8.83 -13.57
C ILE A 282 -1.40 7.44 -13.04
N THR A 283 -2.40 6.66 -12.66
CA THR A 283 -2.20 5.28 -12.21
C THR A 283 -3.30 4.38 -12.77
N HIS A 284 -2.93 3.13 -13.00
CA HIS A 284 -3.86 2.09 -13.43
C HIS A 284 -3.63 0.84 -12.61
N GLN A 285 -4.69 0.37 -11.97
CA GLN A 285 -4.64 -0.80 -11.11
C GLN A 285 -5.59 -1.87 -11.66
N TRP A 286 -5.10 -3.11 -11.73
CA TRP A 286 -5.92 -4.26 -12.04
C TRP A 286 -6.06 -5.14 -10.80
N GLU A 287 -7.30 -5.49 -10.42
CA GLU A 287 -7.57 -6.28 -9.22
C GLU A 287 -6.94 -5.72 -7.92
N ASN A 288 -6.85 -4.37 -7.83
CA ASN A 288 -6.25 -3.67 -6.68
C ASN A 288 -6.80 -2.24 -6.55
N ASP A 289 -8.09 -2.09 -6.38
CA ASP A 289 -8.82 -0.82 -6.43
C ASP A 289 -8.46 0.21 -5.34
N LEU A 290 -7.70 -0.13 -4.32
CA LEU A 290 -7.27 0.79 -3.28
C LEU A 290 -5.75 0.79 -3.14
N ASN A 291 -5.16 1.98 -3.07
CA ASN A 291 -3.71 2.14 -2.96
C ASN A 291 -3.37 3.38 -2.12
N TYR A 292 -2.33 3.31 -1.31
CA TYR A 292 -1.83 4.46 -0.53
C TYR A 292 -1.49 5.67 -1.39
N LEU A 293 -0.98 5.44 -2.60
CA LEU A 293 -0.74 6.49 -3.59
C LEU A 293 -1.95 7.43 -3.78
N TYR A 294 -3.17 6.88 -3.77
CA TYR A 294 -4.39 7.67 -3.97
C TYR A 294 -4.58 8.71 -2.87
N TRP A 295 -4.44 8.24 -1.63
CA TRP A 295 -4.62 9.07 -0.45
C TRP A 295 -3.51 10.13 -0.33
N ASP A 296 -2.27 9.74 -0.62
CA ASP A 296 -1.13 10.65 -0.60
C ASP A 296 -1.31 11.77 -1.62
N VAL A 297 -1.64 11.44 -2.88
CA VAL A 297 -1.83 12.42 -3.97
C VAL A 297 -2.99 13.37 -3.67
N MET A 298 -4.16 12.82 -3.28
CA MET A 298 -5.34 13.64 -2.99
C MET A 298 -5.16 14.50 -1.74
N SER A 299 -4.52 13.96 -0.69
CA SER A 299 -4.26 14.73 0.54
C SER A 299 -3.30 15.90 0.31
N LEU A 300 -2.39 15.78 -0.65
CA LEU A 300 -1.48 16.84 -1.07
C LEU A 300 -2.11 17.82 -2.08
N GLY A 301 -3.31 17.51 -2.59
CA GLY A 301 -4.07 18.35 -3.50
C GLY A 301 -3.61 18.29 -4.96
N TYR A 302 -2.95 17.20 -5.38
CA TYR A 302 -2.58 16.97 -6.79
C TYR A 302 -3.71 16.28 -7.56
N PRO A 303 -3.82 16.50 -8.89
CA PRO A 303 -4.73 15.73 -9.71
C PRO A 303 -4.28 14.28 -9.77
N LEU A 304 -5.17 13.37 -9.36
CA LEU A 304 -5.03 11.92 -9.46
C LEU A 304 -5.96 11.41 -10.55
N ILE A 305 -5.39 10.85 -11.61
CA ILE A 305 -6.13 10.18 -12.69
C ILE A 305 -6.03 8.67 -12.45
N HIS A 306 -7.18 7.99 -12.31
CA HIS A 306 -7.23 6.61 -11.87
C HIS A 306 -8.43 5.83 -12.41
N ASN A 307 -8.35 4.50 -12.38
CA ASN A 307 -9.44 3.58 -12.77
C ASN A 307 -10.12 2.87 -11.59
N SER A 308 -9.91 3.33 -10.35
CA SER A 308 -10.51 2.70 -9.17
C SER A 308 -12.01 2.91 -9.11
N SER A 309 -12.77 1.82 -9.21
CA SER A 309 -14.24 1.84 -9.16
C SER A 309 -14.78 2.12 -7.75
N ARG A 310 -13.97 1.88 -6.71
CA ARG A 310 -14.35 2.09 -5.30
C ARG A 310 -14.32 3.54 -4.84
N ILE A 311 -13.68 4.41 -5.62
CA ILE A 311 -13.52 5.83 -5.31
C ILE A 311 -13.82 6.71 -6.52
N ARG A 312 -14.84 6.34 -7.34
CA ARG A 312 -15.24 7.07 -8.55
C ARG A 312 -15.54 8.54 -8.32
N GLU A 313 -16.02 8.86 -7.13
CA GLU A 313 -16.38 10.22 -6.71
C GLU A 313 -15.18 11.12 -6.44
N ALA A 314 -14.02 10.54 -6.18
CA ALA A 314 -12.78 11.26 -5.86
C ALA A 314 -11.77 11.15 -7.00
N GLY A 315 -10.73 12.00 -6.98
CA GLY A 315 -9.78 12.05 -8.08
C GLY A 315 -10.45 12.33 -9.43
N TYR A 316 -9.87 11.86 -10.48
CA TYR A 316 -10.39 11.92 -11.84
C TYR A 316 -10.47 10.51 -12.39
N TYR A 317 -11.67 9.94 -12.33
CA TYR A 317 -11.93 8.55 -12.65
C TYR A 317 -12.11 8.31 -14.14
N TYR A 318 -11.49 7.24 -14.67
CA TYR A 318 -11.79 6.65 -15.97
C TYR A 318 -12.06 5.15 -15.84
N PRO A 319 -12.95 4.55 -16.68
CA PRO A 319 -13.34 3.16 -16.53
C PRO A 319 -12.31 2.19 -17.08
N ASP A 320 -12.28 0.98 -16.52
CA ASP A 320 -11.63 -0.21 -17.06
C ASP A 320 -10.20 0.03 -17.61
N PHE A 321 -9.87 -0.62 -18.73
CA PHE A 321 -8.63 -0.46 -19.50
C PHE A 321 -8.82 0.53 -20.67
N ASP A 322 -9.57 1.62 -20.48
CA ASP A 322 -9.85 2.59 -21.54
C ASP A 322 -8.92 3.82 -21.47
N PRO A 323 -7.76 3.78 -22.17
CA PRO A 323 -6.86 4.93 -22.18
C PRO A 323 -7.41 6.13 -22.96
N ALA A 324 -8.39 5.94 -23.85
CA ALA A 324 -8.99 7.04 -24.58
C ALA A 324 -9.86 7.88 -23.63
N SER A 325 -10.74 7.24 -22.84
CA SER A 325 -11.47 7.89 -21.77
C SER A 325 -10.54 8.51 -20.73
N GLY A 326 -9.47 7.79 -20.32
CA GLY A 326 -8.45 8.32 -19.42
C GLY A 326 -7.79 9.59 -19.93
N SER A 327 -7.56 9.69 -21.25
CA SER A 327 -6.97 10.89 -21.88
C SER A 327 -7.90 12.11 -21.82
N GLU A 328 -9.21 11.91 -22.02
CA GLU A 328 -10.19 13.01 -21.87
C GLU A 328 -10.26 13.50 -20.42
N VAL A 329 -10.34 12.55 -19.49
CA VAL A 329 -10.37 12.84 -18.06
C VAL A 329 -9.09 13.55 -17.61
N LEU A 330 -7.92 13.14 -18.13
CA LEU A 330 -6.66 13.84 -17.88
C LEU A 330 -6.73 15.30 -18.38
N LEU A 331 -7.15 15.52 -19.63
CA LEU A 331 -7.25 16.88 -20.18
C LEU A 331 -8.25 17.75 -19.39
N GLU A 332 -9.34 17.18 -18.91
CA GLU A 332 -10.27 17.87 -18.01
C GLU A 332 -9.57 18.26 -16.69
N ALA A 333 -8.84 17.33 -16.08
CA ALA A 333 -8.07 17.57 -14.87
C ALA A 333 -7.07 18.71 -15.08
N LEU A 334 -6.26 18.65 -16.15
CA LEU A 334 -5.28 19.68 -16.46
C LEU A 334 -5.92 21.06 -16.68
N ALA A 335 -7.14 21.09 -17.21
CA ALA A 335 -7.88 22.34 -17.47
C ALA A 335 -8.53 22.94 -16.21
N LYS A 336 -9.01 22.11 -15.28
CA LYS A 336 -9.94 22.54 -14.22
C LYS A 336 -9.39 22.40 -12.79
N HIS A 337 -8.34 21.59 -12.58
CA HIS A 337 -7.84 21.30 -11.24
C HIS A 337 -7.25 22.56 -10.56
N LYS A 338 -7.62 22.78 -9.29
CA LYS A 338 -7.21 23.96 -8.50
C LYS A 338 -6.60 23.60 -7.13
N GLY A 339 -6.46 22.32 -6.83
CA GLY A 339 -6.00 21.82 -5.53
C GLY A 339 -7.01 20.89 -4.88
N LYS A 340 -6.97 20.77 -3.55
CA LYS A 340 -7.86 19.88 -2.80
C LYS A 340 -9.34 20.14 -3.12
N ARG A 341 -10.08 19.08 -3.39
CA ARG A 341 -11.53 19.11 -3.62
C ARG A 341 -12.23 18.50 -2.43
N ASP A 342 -13.44 18.97 -2.10
CA ASP A 342 -14.19 18.47 -0.95
C ASP A 342 -14.44 16.96 -1.01
N GLN A 343 -14.78 16.44 -2.19
CA GLN A 343 -14.96 15.00 -2.40
C GLN A 343 -13.70 14.17 -2.14
N ASP A 344 -12.51 14.72 -2.47
CA ASP A 344 -11.24 14.06 -2.19
C ASP A 344 -10.99 14.01 -0.67
N VAL A 345 -11.26 15.11 0.04
CA VAL A 345 -11.11 15.20 1.49
C VAL A 345 -12.05 14.22 2.20
N GLU A 346 -13.32 14.18 1.81
CA GLU A 346 -14.31 13.24 2.36
C GLU A 346 -13.90 11.79 2.11
N THR A 347 -13.44 11.48 0.89
CA THR A 347 -13.04 10.12 0.53
C THR A 347 -11.80 9.71 1.31
N VAL A 348 -10.78 10.56 1.40
CA VAL A 348 -9.57 10.28 2.21
C VAL A 348 -9.94 10.04 3.67
N TRP A 349 -10.91 10.80 4.24
CA TRP A 349 -11.35 10.61 5.62
C TRP A 349 -12.03 9.25 5.86
N LYS A 350 -12.75 8.70 4.88
CA LYS A 350 -13.33 7.34 5.00
C LYS A 350 -12.29 6.27 5.30
N TYR A 351 -11.08 6.45 4.77
CA TYR A 351 -9.95 5.51 4.94
C TYR A 351 -8.96 5.94 6.02
N HIS A 352 -9.18 7.07 6.66
CA HIS A 352 -8.27 7.55 7.71
C HIS A 352 -8.33 6.64 8.95
N LEU A 353 -7.15 6.30 9.51
CA LEU A 353 -7.06 5.43 10.69
C LEU A 353 -7.75 6.00 11.94
N GLY A 354 -7.89 7.33 12.03
CA GLY A 354 -8.64 8.02 13.08
C GLY A 354 -10.16 8.00 12.90
N ASN A 355 -10.68 7.44 11.79
CA ASN A 355 -12.12 7.30 11.60
C ASN A 355 -12.67 6.21 12.52
N GLU A 356 -13.63 6.57 13.38
CA GLU A 356 -14.22 5.66 14.36
C GLU A 356 -14.84 4.39 13.75
N ALA A 357 -15.37 4.48 12.52
CA ALA A 357 -15.92 3.30 11.84
C ALA A 357 -14.84 2.24 11.60
N ASN A 358 -13.65 2.65 11.15
CA ASN A 358 -12.52 1.74 10.94
C ASN A 358 -12.04 1.15 12.28
N GLN A 359 -11.93 1.98 13.31
CA GLN A 359 -11.54 1.51 14.66
C GLN A 359 -12.53 0.49 15.24
N LYS A 360 -13.84 0.72 15.08
CA LYS A 360 -14.88 -0.21 15.53
C LYS A 360 -14.78 -1.56 14.82
N VAL A 361 -14.50 -1.58 13.52
CA VAL A 361 -14.34 -2.84 12.78
C VAL A 361 -13.12 -3.61 13.28
N TYR A 362 -11.96 -2.95 13.44
CA TYR A 362 -10.76 -3.63 13.97
C TYR A 362 -10.94 -4.11 15.41
N ALA A 363 -11.65 -3.36 16.26
CA ALA A 363 -11.99 -3.80 17.60
C ALA A 363 -12.87 -5.09 17.57
N ALA A 364 -13.89 -5.12 16.71
CA ALA A 364 -14.75 -6.28 16.53
C ALA A 364 -14.00 -7.50 15.96
N LEU A 365 -13.08 -7.30 15.03
CA LEU A 365 -12.22 -8.35 14.49
C LEU A 365 -11.35 -8.99 15.58
N LEU A 366 -10.75 -8.18 16.45
CA LEU A 366 -9.98 -8.69 17.59
C LEU A 366 -10.86 -9.42 18.60
N GLU A 367 -12.02 -8.90 18.95
CA GLU A 367 -12.95 -9.52 19.87
C GLU A 367 -13.42 -10.89 19.34
N LYS A 368 -13.87 -10.95 18.08
CA LYS A 368 -14.27 -12.19 17.41
C LYS A 368 -13.15 -13.24 17.40
N LEU A 369 -11.92 -12.81 17.13
CA LEU A 369 -10.74 -13.68 17.12
C LEU A 369 -10.45 -14.27 18.50
N LEU A 370 -10.54 -13.45 19.57
CA LEU A 370 -10.25 -13.88 20.94
C LEU A 370 -11.36 -14.80 21.50
N ASP A 371 -12.61 -14.60 21.08
CA ASP A 371 -13.76 -15.42 21.48
C ASP A 371 -13.84 -16.74 20.71
N SER A 372 -13.13 -16.87 19.58
CA SER A 372 -13.13 -18.10 18.79
C SER A 372 -12.53 -19.27 19.60
N LYS A 373 -13.28 -20.37 19.74
CA LYS A 373 -12.77 -21.60 20.34
C LYS A 373 -11.75 -22.25 19.36
N HIS A 374 -10.68 -22.77 19.94
CA HIS A 374 -9.69 -23.58 19.18
C HIS A 374 -10.32 -24.88 18.68
#